data_9f82820d1b27311a4bfda43d8b956d20
#
_entry.id   9f82820d1b27311a4bfda43d8b956d20
#
_cell.length_a   1.000
_cell.length_b   1.000
_cell.length_c   1.000
_cell.angle_alpha   90.00
_cell.angle_beta   90.00
_cell.angle_gamma   90.00
#
_symmetry.space_group_name_H-M   'P 1'
#
loop_
_entity.id
_entity.type
_entity.pdbx_description
1 polymer ?
#
loop_
_entity_poly.entity_id
_entity_poly.type
_entity_poly.pdbx_seq_one_letter_code
_entity_poly.pdbx_strand_id
1 'polypeptide(L)'
;MQFVDEFRDPELAKSLLQRLQKIMEKQPHFTPENPLYLMEVCGGHTHTIFKFGLDRLLPKSIEFIHGPGCPVCVLPMGRIDVCIEIARRPEVIFCTFGDAMRVRGRLGSLLEAKAQGADVLSLIHI
;
A
#
# COMPACT_ATOMS: atom_id res chain seq x y z
N MET A 1 -0.97 -25.33 4.24
CA MET A 1 -1.61 -24.98 2.93
C MET A 1 -0.63 -24.08 2.18
N GLN A 2 -0.12 -24.52 1.05
CA GLN A 2 0.89 -23.78 0.28
C GLN A 2 0.41 -22.33 0.00
N PHE A 3 1.27 -21.35 0.17
CA PHE A 3 0.99 -19.90 0.06
C PHE A 3 0.04 -19.30 1.13
N VAL A 4 -0.26 -20.03 2.21
CA VAL A 4 -1.04 -19.50 3.33
C VAL A 4 -0.26 -19.60 4.63
N ASP A 5 0.28 -20.79 4.94
CA ASP A 5 0.97 -21.03 6.21
C ASP A 5 2.34 -20.32 6.21
N GLU A 6 3.00 -20.22 5.06
CA GLU A 6 4.28 -19.51 4.89
C GLU A 6 4.18 -18.01 5.22
N PHE A 7 3.03 -17.38 4.94
CA PHE A 7 2.78 -15.98 5.32
C PHE A 7 2.37 -15.81 6.80
N ARG A 8 2.29 -16.90 7.55
CA ARG A 8 1.93 -16.90 8.98
C ARG A 8 2.97 -17.60 9.83
N ASP A 9 4.16 -17.82 9.29
CA ASP A 9 5.27 -18.49 9.97
C ASP A 9 5.83 -17.57 11.07
N PRO A 10 5.67 -17.94 12.35
CA PRO A 10 6.14 -17.13 13.47
C PRO A 10 7.67 -17.11 13.58
N GLU A 11 8.37 -18.15 13.15
CA GLU A 11 9.83 -18.20 13.20
C GLU A 11 10.45 -17.28 12.13
N LEU A 12 9.87 -17.27 10.93
CA LEU A 12 10.24 -16.31 9.90
C LEU A 12 9.99 -14.88 10.37
N ALA A 13 8.84 -14.61 10.96
CA ALA A 13 8.51 -13.30 11.50
C ALA A 13 9.51 -12.85 12.57
N LYS A 14 9.89 -13.73 13.52
CA LYS A 14 10.92 -13.43 14.52
C LYS A 14 12.28 -13.12 13.89
N SER A 15 12.69 -13.90 12.90
CA SER A 15 13.97 -13.68 12.22
C SER A 15 14.00 -12.33 11.49
N LEU A 16 12.89 -11.95 10.84
CA LEU A 16 12.74 -10.66 10.17
C LEU A 16 12.76 -9.49 11.16
N LEU A 17 12.08 -9.62 12.30
CA LEU A 17 12.11 -8.62 13.37
C LEU A 17 13.53 -8.41 13.92
N GLN A 18 14.27 -9.49 14.15
CA GLN A 18 15.67 -9.39 14.60
C GLN A 18 16.58 -8.70 13.56
N ARG A 19 16.36 -8.99 12.27
CA ARG A 19 17.09 -8.31 11.18
C ARG A 19 16.74 -6.83 11.13
N LEU A 20 15.46 -6.51 11.26
CA LEU A 20 14.97 -5.13 11.27
C LEU A 20 15.58 -4.36 12.45
N GLN A 21 15.60 -4.95 13.64
CA GLN A 21 16.24 -4.34 14.80
C GLN A 21 17.73 -4.00 14.54
N LYS A 22 18.49 -4.96 13.99
CA LYS A 22 19.90 -4.73 13.62
C LYS A 22 20.08 -3.64 12.55
N ILE A 23 19.12 -3.49 11.64
CA ILE A 23 19.13 -2.42 10.64
C ILE A 23 18.90 -1.07 11.33
N MET A 24 17.90 -1.00 12.20
CA MET A 24 17.57 0.23 12.92
C MET A 24 18.69 0.69 13.86
N GLU A 25 19.42 -0.22 14.51
CA GLU A 25 20.61 0.10 15.30
C GLU A 25 21.70 0.82 14.50
N LYS A 26 21.76 0.61 13.19
CA LYS A 26 22.70 1.27 12.28
C LYS A 26 22.18 2.61 11.74
N GLN A 27 21.00 3.02 12.16
CA GLN A 27 20.33 4.24 11.71
C GLN A 27 20.11 5.20 12.89
N PRO A 28 21.16 5.84 13.40
CA PRO A 28 21.11 6.61 14.66
C PRO A 28 20.23 7.86 14.60
N HIS A 29 19.80 8.28 13.41
CA HIS A 29 18.89 9.40 13.23
C HIS A 29 17.41 9.03 13.50
N PHE A 30 17.08 7.74 13.53
CA PHE A 30 15.76 7.27 13.94
C PHE A 30 15.78 6.86 15.42
N THR A 31 15.08 7.61 16.24
CA THR A 31 14.96 7.39 17.69
C THR A 31 13.48 7.27 18.07
N PRO A 32 13.14 6.88 19.30
CA PRO A 32 11.75 6.92 19.74
C PRO A 32 11.12 8.31 19.70
N GLU A 33 11.93 9.38 19.80
CA GLU A 33 11.50 10.77 19.71
C GLU A 33 11.42 11.28 18.26
N ASN A 34 12.11 10.61 17.34
CA ASN A 34 12.11 10.88 15.91
C ASN A 34 12.03 9.56 15.12
N PRO A 35 10.88 8.87 15.15
CA PRO A 35 10.76 7.54 14.57
C PRO A 35 10.71 7.55 13.03
N LEU A 36 11.08 6.43 12.44
CA LEU A 36 10.77 6.15 11.05
C LEU A 36 9.27 5.89 10.91
N TYR A 37 8.58 6.77 10.22
CA TYR A 37 7.16 6.61 9.96
C TYR A 37 6.89 5.71 8.75
N LEU A 38 6.09 4.67 8.95
CA LEU A 38 5.62 3.77 7.89
C LEU A 38 4.12 3.93 7.73
N MET A 39 3.70 4.54 6.62
CA MET A 39 2.28 4.66 6.31
C MET A 39 1.78 3.39 5.60
N GLU A 40 0.77 2.76 6.15
CA GLU A 40 -0.01 1.73 5.47
C GLU A 40 -1.34 2.30 4.98
N VAL A 41 -1.81 1.83 3.85
CA VAL A 41 -2.99 2.40 3.16
C VAL A 41 -4.10 1.36 2.94
N CYS A 42 -4.04 0.22 3.61
CA CYS A 42 -4.99 -0.86 3.40
C CYS A 42 -5.59 -1.36 4.71
N GLY A 43 -6.91 -1.33 4.85
CA GLY A 43 -7.60 -1.84 6.04
C GLY A 43 -7.27 -3.31 6.38
N GLY A 44 -6.94 -4.14 5.40
CA GLY A 44 -6.43 -5.48 5.60
C GLY A 44 -5.06 -5.50 6.27
N HIS A 45 -4.18 -4.56 5.93
CA HIS A 45 -2.89 -4.38 6.59
C HIS A 45 -3.06 -3.90 8.02
N THR A 46 -3.90 -2.87 8.25
CA THR A 46 -4.24 -2.38 9.60
C THR A 46 -4.73 -3.52 10.48
N HIS A 47 -5.69 -4.31 9.97
CA HIS A 47 -6.22 -5.47 10.69
C HIS A 47 -5.11 -6.47 11.05
N THR A 48 -4.22 -6.78 10.11
CA THR A 48 -3.12 -7.73 10.31
C THR A 48 -2.11 -7.22 11.34
N ILE A 49 -1.74 -5.95 11.26
CA ILE A 49 -0.82 -5.31 12.20
C ILE A 49 -1.33 -5.48 13.63
N PHE A 50 -2.59 -5.12 13.90
CA PHE A 50 -3.18 -5.23 15.25
C PHE A 50 -3.47 -6.68 15.65
N LYS A 51 -3.95 -7.51 14.74
CA LYS A 51 -4.23 -8.92 15.03
C LYS A 51 -3.00 -9.69 15.51
N PHE A 52 -1.84 -9.42 14.96
CA PHE A 52 -0.59 -10.07 15.31
C PHE A 52 0.29 -9.23 16.24
N GLY A 53 -0.17 -8.05 16.68
CA GLY A 53 0.55 -7.17 17.58
C GLY A 53 1.88 -6.65 17.02
N LEU A 54 1.98 -6.48 15.70
CA LEU A 54 3.21 -6.02 15.05
C LEU A 54 3.62 -4.63 15.53
N ASP A 55 2.66 -3.78 15.86
CA ASP A 55 2.86 -2.46 16.45
C ASP A 55 3.68 -2.50 17.76
N ARG A 56 3.55 -3.60 18.52
CA ARG A 56 4.25 -3.81 19.79
C ARG A 56 5.57 -4.57 19.65
N LEU A 57 5.74 -5.29 18.55
CA LEU A 57 6.91 -6.11 18.29
C LEU A 57 8.03 -5.33 17.57
N LEU A 58 7.68 -4.24 16.90
CA LEU A 58 8.64 -3.40 16.20
C LEU A 58 9.52 -2.60 17.17
N PRO A 59 10.76 -2.25 16.76
CA PRO A 59 11.57 -1.27 17.49
C PRO A 59 10.81 0.05 17.69
N LYS A 60 10.96 0.68 18.85
CA LYS A 60 10.32 1.98 19.17
C LYS A 60 10.73 3.13 18.24
N SER A 61 11.79 2.94 17.47
CA SER A 61 12.22 3.87 16.42
C SER A 61 11.45 3.71 15.11
N ILE A 62 10.40 2.86 15.07
CA ILE A 62 9.48 2.70 13.94
C ILE A 62 8.05 2.91 14.45
N GLU A 63 7.30 3.75 13.75
CA GLU A 63 5.90 4.02 14.06
C GLU A 63 5.03 3.85 12.81
N PHE A 64 3.88 3.18 12.97
CA PHE A 64 2.90 3.07 11.90
C PHE A 64 2.01 4.30 11.84
N ILE A 65 1.82 4.82 10.63
CA ILE A 65 0.78 5.80 10.31
C ILE A 65 -0.31 5.07 9.53
N HIS A 66 -1.53 5.10 10.05
CA HIS A 66 -2.68 4.55 9.35
C HIS A 66 -3.20 5.58 8.34
N GLY A 67 -3.03 5.27 7.07
CA GLY A 67 -3.41 6.12 5.96
C GLY A 67 -4.93 6.13 5.69
N PRO A 68 -5.36 6.79 4.61
CA PRO A 68 -6.78 7.06 4.32
C PRO A 68 -7.57 5.82 3.88
N GLY A 69 -6.97 4.66 3.87
CA GLY A 69 -7.57 3.42 3.38
C GLY A 69 -7.14 3.08 1.95
N CYS A 70 -7.54 1.89 1.51
CA CYS A 70 -7.24 1.41 0.15
C CYS A 70 -8.15 2.10 -0.87
N PRO A 71 -7.61 2.73 -1.94
CA PRO A 71 -8.43 3.36 -2.98
C PRO A 71 -9.48 2.42 -3.58
N VAL A 72 -9.14 1.14 -3.76
CA VAL A 72 -10.06 0.12 -4.28
C VAL A 72 -11.29 -0.08 -3.38
N CYS A 73 -11.11 0.06 -2.06
CA CYS A 73 -12.18 -0.19 -1.08
C CYS A 73 -12.99 1.07 -0.73
N VAL A 74 -12.40 2.25 -0.84
CA VAL A 74 -13.01 3.49 -0.34
C VAL A 74 -13.51 4.43 -1.44
N LEU A 75 -13.04 4.31 -2.69
CA LEU A 75 -13.48 5.17 -3.78
C LEU A 75 -14.89 4.79 -4.24
N PRO A 76 -15.83 5.74 -4.23
CA PRO A 76 -17.13 5.53 -4.85
C PRO A 76 -17.01 5.33 -6.37
N MET A 77 -17.90 4.52 -6.95
CA MET A 77 -17.91 4.19 -8.40
C MET A 77 -17.87 5.45 -9.28
N GLY A 78 -18.62 6.49 -8.92
CA GLY A 78 -18.65 7.75 -9.69
C GLY A 78 -17.30 8.47 -9.70
N ARG A 79 -16.42 8.25 -8.71
CA ARG A 79 -15.06 8.80 -8.72
C ARG A 79 -14.15 8.06 -9.69
N ILE A 80 -14.38 6.76 -9.89
CA ILE A 80 -13.68 6.00 -10.93
C ILE A 80 -14.01 6.54 -12.32
N ASP A 81 -15.27 6.87 -12.59
CA ASP A 81 -15.69 7.49 -13.86
C ASP A 81 -14.98 8.83 -14.09
N VAL A 82 -14.91 9.68 -13.06
CA VAL A 82 -14.17 10.95 -13.11
C VAL A 82 -12.68 10.72 -13.37
N CYS A 83 -12.06 9.73 -12.73
CA CYS A 83 -10.66 9.37 -12.98
C CYS A 83 -10.45 8.95 -14.45
N ILE A 84 -11.38 8.18 -15.02
CA ILE A 84 -11.31 7.74 -16.42
C ILE A 84 -11.45 8.94 -17.37
N GLU A 85 -12.36 9.87 -17.09
CA GLU A 85 -12.54 11.09 -17.90
C GLU A 85 -11.28 11.98 -17.86
N ILE A 86 -10.67 12.14 -16.68
CA ILE A 86 -9.41 12.88 -16.54
C ILE A 86 -8.29 12.19 -17.29
N ALA A 87 -8.15 10.87 -17.14
CA ALA A 87 -7.09 10.09 -17.79
C ALA A 87 -7.16 10.10 -19.31
N ARG A 88 -8.36 10.30 -19.89
CA ARG A 88 -8.56 10.39 -21.34
C ARG A 88 -8.14 11.73 -21.96
N ARG A 89 -7.81 12.71 -21.16
CA ARG A 89 -7.33 14.01 -21.67
C ARG A 89 -5.89 13.85 -22.16
N PRO A 90 -5.57 14.30 -23.39
CA PRO A 90 -4.26 14.06 -23.99
C PRO A 90 -3.09 14.76 -23.27
N GLU A 91 -3.38 15.78 -22.48
CA GLU A 91 -2.39 16.52 -21.69
C GLU A 91 -2.12 15.91 -20.32
N VAL A 92 -2.82 14.80 -19.93
CA VAL A 92 -2.77 14.23 -18.58
C VAL A 92 -2.00 12.93 -18.58
N ILE A 93 -1.01 12.83 -17.69
CA ILE A 93 -0.39 11.57 -17.26
C ILE A 93 -1.06 11.17 -15.95
N PHE A 94 -1.86 10.10 -15.97
CA PHE A 94 -2.59 9.64 -14.82
C PHE A 94 -1.83 8.54 -14.09
N CYS A 95 -1.37 8.84 -12.86
CA CYS A 95 -0.61 7.89 -12.04
C CYS A 95 -1.48 7.28 -10.95
N THR A 96 -1.48 5.96 -10.82
CA THR A 96 -2.26 5.25 -9.80
C THR A 96 -1.68 3.88 -9.47
N PHE A 97 -2.22 3.22 -8.44
CA PHE A 97 -1.86 1.84 -8.12
C PHE A 97 -2.50 0.86 -9.12
N GLY A 98 -1.80 -0.23 -9.44
CA GLY A 98 -2.27 -1.20 -10.43
C GLY A 98 -3.61 -1.86 -10.09
N ASP A 99 -3.89 -2.07 -8.81
CA ASP A 99 -5.18 -2.60 -8.38
C ASP A 99 -6.31 -1.61 -8.66
N ALA A 100 -6.08 -0.30 -8.45
CA ALA A 100 -7.05 0.74 -8.77
C ALA A 100 -7.33 0.85 -10.27
N MET A 101 -6.37 0.51 -11.14
CA MET A 101 -6.59 0.49 -12.60
C MET A 101 -7.64 -0.51 -13.03
N ARG A 102 -7.88 -1.55 -12.26
CA ARG A 102 -8.83 -2.64 -12.55
C ARG A 102 -10.23 -2.38 -12.04
N VAL A 103 -10.41 -1.39 -11.17
CA VAL A 103 -11.71 -1.04 -10.61
C VAL A 103 -12.60 -0.51 -11.73
N ARG A 104 -13.81 -1.05 -11.84
CA ARG A 104 -14.77 -0.67 -12.89
C ARG A 104 -15.74 0.40 -12.39
N GLY A 105 -15.83 1.49 -13.15
CA GLY A 105 -16.95 2.42 -13.11
C GLY A 105 -17.98 2.10 -14.20
N ARG A 106 -18.85 3.04 -14.51
CA ARG A 106 -19.79 2.95 -15.63
C ARG A 106 -19.10 3.07 -16.99
N LEU A 107 -18.04 3.88 -17.04
CA LEU A 107 -17.27 4.15 -18.25
C LEU A 107 -16.19 3.10 -18.54
N GLY A 108 -16.15 2.02 -17.76
CA GLY A 108 -15.13 0.99 -17.84
C GLY A 108 -14.12 1.07 -16.70
N SER A 109 -12.85 0.87 -17.00
CA SER A 109 -11.74 0.95 -16.04
C SER A 109 -10.59 1.82 -16.58
N LEU A 110 -9.69 2.24 -15.70
CA LEU A 110 -8.46 2.94 -16.12
C LEU A 110 -7.57 2.05 -16.99
N LEU A 111 -7.60 0.73 -16.79
CA LEU A 111 -6.87 -0.21 -17.64
C LEU A 111 -7.45 -0.24 -19.07
N GLU A 112 -8.76 -0.19 -19.21
CA GLU A 112 -9.42 -0.07 -20.52
C GLU A 112 -9.14 1.29 -21.18
N ALA A 113 -9.16 2.38 -20.39
CA ALA A 113 -8.79 3.71 -20.87
C ALA A 113 -7.33 3.73 -21.39
N LYS A 114 -6.39 3.10 -20.68
CA LYS A 114 -5.01 2.93 -21.12
C LYS A 114 -4.93 2.17 -22.44
N ALA A 115 -5.66 1.07 -22.58
CA ALA A 115 -5.71 0.30 -23.83
C ALA A 115 -6.29 1.11 -25.00
N GLN A 116 -7.09 2.15 -24.72
CA GLN A 116 -7.65 3.09 -25.70
C GLN A 116 -6.73 4.30 -25.97
N GLY A 117 -5.54 4.33 -25.40
CA GLY A 117 -4.53 5.37 -25.66
C GLY A 117 -4.36 6.43 -24.57
N ALA A 118 -5.06 6.31 -23.44
CA ALA A 118 -4.83 7.20 -22.30
C ALA A 118 -3.46 6.93 -21.64
N ASP A 119 -2.75 7.97 -21.25
CA ASP A 119 -1.47 7.84 -20.57
C ASP A 119 -1.66 7.56 -19.09
N VAL A 120 -1.79 6.27 -18.76
CA VAL A 120 -2.00 5.79 -17.39
C VAL A 120 -0.79 4.99 -16.92
N LEU A 121 -0.14 5.45 -15.86
CA LEU A 121 1.02 4.82 -15.26
C LEU A 121 0.64 4.10 -13.95
N SER A 122 1.19 2.90 -13.80
CA SER A 122 1.07 2.14 -12.56
C SER A 122 2.25 2.43 -11.65
N LEU A 123 1.97 2.86 -10.43
CA LEU A 123 2.96 3.13 -9.38
C LEU A 123 3.33 1.86 -8.58
N ILE A 124 3.28 0.71 -9.22
CA ILE A 124 3.41 -0.55 -8.48
C ILE A 124 4.81 -0.89 -8.24
N HIS A 125 5.78 -0.47 -8.52
CA HIS A 125 7.08 -1.08 -8.17
C HIS A 125 8.10 0.01 -7.89
N ILE A 126 8.29 0.18 -6.67
CA ILE A 126 9.55 0.63 -6.14
C ILE A 126 10.39 -0.60 -5.81
#